data_92f2ba3ac95a5ff53ad7cdb0c409c544
#
_entry.id   92f2ba3ac95a5ff53ad7cdb0c409c544
#
_cell.length_a   1.000
_cell.length_b   1.000
_cell.length_c   1.000
_cell.angle_alpha   90.00
_cell.angle_beta   90.00
_cell.angle_gamma   90.00
#
_symmetry.space_group_name_H-M   'P 1'
#
loop_
_entity.id
_entity.type
_entity.pdbx_description
1 polymer ?
#
loop_
_entity_poly.entity_id
_entity_poly.type
_entity_poly.pdbx_seq_one_letter_code
_entity_poly.pdbx_strand_id
1 'polypeptide(L)'
;MYHVVRSVKARIALRVPSRTARLSVLMKTLYLVRHAKSSRDDPTLPDKERPLNKRGMRDAPNMGERLAKRDVKPDLILSSPAIRALATAEIMAKQLGCEVKDIVVDNRLYAASDDDLLAVIRELGDKPKRVMLFGHNPGLAELAQRLSSKITDMPTCAVAEFAFDTKSWSNVGKQRPARVEFDRPKRP
;
A
#
# COMPACT_ATOMS: atom_id res chain seq x y z
N MET A 1 22.22 48.93 51.59
CA MET A 1 21.38 47.75 51.31
C MET A 1 21.30 47.59 49.77
N TYR A 2 22.11 46.73 49.18
CA TYR A 2 22.12 46.48 47.74
C TYR A 2 21.44 45.15 47.46
N HIS A 3 20.30 45.19 46.77
CA HIS A 3 19.62 43.97 46.28
C HIS A 3 20.30 43.48 44.97
N VAL A 4 20.84 42.30 45.03
CA VAL A 4 21.40 41.58 43.87
C VAL A 4 20.24 40.82 43.20
N VAL A 5 19.87 41.25 41.99
CA VAL A 5 18.92 40.56 41.13
C VAL A 5 19.69 39.45 40.40
N ARG A 6 19.39 38.16 40.74
CA ARG A 6 19.92 37.00 40.03
C ARG A 6 19.09 36.79 38.76
N SER A 7 19.67 37.04 37.60
CA SER A 7 19.09 36.67 36.30
C SER A 7 19.17 35.17 36.06
N VAL A 8 18.01 34.52 36.01
CA VAL A 8 17.88 33.10 35.62
C VAL A 8 17.79 33.04 34.10
N LYS A 9 18.91 32.73 33.45
CA LYS A 9 18.93 32.41 32.01
C LYS A 9 18.32 31.01 31.82
N ALA A 10 17.07 30.95 31.39
CA ALA A 10 16.44 29.71 30.93
C ALA A 10 17.14 29.24 29.63
N ARG A 11 17.91 28.15 29.70
CA ARG A 11 18.44 27.49 28.53
C ARG A 11 17.29 26.68 27.88
N ILE A 12 16.75 27.20 26.79
CA ILE A 12 15.83 26.41 25.93
C ILE A 12 16.71 25.36 25.23
N ALA A 13 16.67 24.15 25.73
CA ALA A 13 17.29 23.01 25.05
C ALA A 13 16.46 22.67 23.79
N LEU A 14 16.94 23.07 22.63
CA LEU A 14 16.44 22.58 21.35
C LEU A 14 16.62 21.05 21.31
N ARG A 15 15.53 20.34 21.52
CA ARG A 15 15.49 18.87 21.43
C ARG A 15 15.66 18.49 19.96
N VAL A 16 16.88 18.16 19.56
CA VAL A 16 17.15 17.57 18.24
C VAL A 16 16.42 16.23 18.20
N PRO A 17 15.47 16.01 17.25
CA PRO A 17 14.75 14.75 17.17
C PRO A 17 15.73 13.60 16.91
N SER A 18 15.54 12.46 17.57
CA SER A 18 16.36 11.27 17.40
C SER A 18 16.39 10.82 15.94
N ARG A 19 17.45 10.12 15.52
CA ARG A 19 17.62 9.62 14.14
C ARG A 19 16.42 8.76 13.69
N THR A 20 15.77 8.04 14.61
CA THR A 20 14.52 7.27 14.39
C THR A 20 13.31 8.16 14.13
N ALA A 21 13.16 9.29 14.81
CA ALA A 21 12.06 10.23 14.56
C ALA A 21 12.21 10.99 13.23
N ARG A 22 13.46 11.21 12.77
CA ARG A 22 13.71 11.79 11.42
C ARG A 22 13.40 10.80 10.29
N LEU A 23 13.60 9.51 10.48
CA LEU A 23 13.31 8.48 9.48
C LEU A 23 11.80 8.36 9.19
N SER A 24 10.92 8.52 10.19
CA SER A 24 9.47 8.41 10.00
C SER A 24 8.85 9.52 9.13
N VAL A 25 9.52 10.66 8.98
CA VAL A 25 9.02 11.84 8.24
C VAL A 25 9.22 11.74 6.72
N LEU A 26 10.14 10.89 6.26
CA LEU A 26 10.57 10.82 4.86
C LEU A 26 10.15 9.54 4.13
N MET A 27 9.42 8.63 4.79
CA MET A 27 9.12 7.32 4.23
C MET A 27 7.91 7.35 3.31
N LYS A 28 8.07 6.76 2.12
CA LYS A 28 6.97 6.34 1.25
C LYS A 28 6.68 4.87 1.49
N THR A 29 5.43 4.51 1.71
CA THR A 29 5.02 3.11 1.89
C THR A 29 4.07 2.70 0.77
N LEU A 30 4.45 1.68 0.02
CA LEU A 30 3.67 1.09 -1.05
C LEU A 30 3.12 -0.26 -0.59
N TYR A 31 1.82 -0.42 -0.72
CA TYR A 31 1.12 -1.70 -0.55
C TYR A 31 0.70 -2.19 -1.94
N LEU A 32 1.28 -3.28 -2.42
CA LEU A 32 0.81 -3.99 -3.60
C LEU A 32 -0.17 -5.07 -3.16
N VAL A 33 -1.40 -5.01 -3.66
CA VAL A 33 -2.47 -5.93 -3.28
C VAL A 33 -3.00 -6.64 -4.51
N ARG A 34 -2.82 -7.97 -4.57
CA ARG A 34 -3.49 -8.76 -5.60
C ARG A 34 -4.97 -8.92 -5.26
N HIS A 35 -5.84 -8.73 -6.24
CA HIS A 35 -7.27 -8.98 -6.05
C HIS A 35 -7.57 -10.32 -5.40
N ALA A 36 -8.65 -10.41 -4.62
CA ALA A 36 -9.11 -11.65 -4.01
C ALA A 36 -9.66 -12.64 -5.07
N LYS A 37 -9.89 -13.89 -4.69
CA LYS A 37 -10.27 -14.95 -5.63
C LYS A 37 -11.56 -14.62 -6.37
N SER A 38 -11.50 -14.58 -7.70
CA SER A 38 -12.66 -14.34 -8.57
C SER A 38 -13.33 -15.64 -8.99
N SER A 39 -14.62 -15.54 -9.35
CA SER A 39 -15.35 -16.64 -9.96
C SER A 39 -14.95 -16.86 -11.42
N ARG A 40 -15.17 -18.10 -11.87
CA ARG A 40 -15.14 -18.55 -13.27
C ARG A 40 -16.39 -19.39 -13.59
N ASP A 41 -17.43 -19.27 -12.77
CA ASP A 41 -18.65 -20.08 -12.87
C ASP A 41 -19.46 -19.69 -14.11
N ASP A 42 -19.38 -18.44 -14.54
CA ASP A 42 -19.96 -17.96 -15.80
C ASP A 42 -18.85 -17.70 -16.84
N PRO A 43 -18.67 -18.60 -17.83
CA PRO A 43 -17.65 -18.44 -18.86
C PRO A 43 -18.00 -17.38 -19.91
N THR A 44 -19.23 -16.86 -19.94
CA THR A 44 -19.68 -15.82 -20.88
C THR A 44 -19.27 -14.40 -20.46
N LEU A 45 -18.95 -14.22 -19.17
CA LEU A 45 -18.53 -12.91 -18.65
C LEU A 45 -17.17 -12.50 -19.19
N PRO A 46 -17.02 -11.27 -19.70
CA PRO A 46 -15.73 -10.68 -20.00
C PRO A 46 -14.81 -10.72 -18.77
N ASP A 47 -13.51 -10.90 -18.96
CA ASP A 47 -12.58 -11.05 -17.83
C ASP A 47 -12.65 -9.88 -16.82
N LYS A 48 -12.85 -8.64 -17.29
CA LYS A 48 -13.00 -7.47 -16.41
C LYS A 48 -14.22 -7.54 -15.50
N GLU A 49 -15.28 -8.21 -15.93
CA GLU A 49 -16.57 -8.25 -15.24
C GLU A 49 -16.69 -9.41 -14.25
N ARG A 50 -15.72 -10.28 -14.21
CA ARG A 50 -15.72 -11.42 -13.28
C ARG A 50 -15.74 -10.98 -11.82
N PRO A 51 -16.78 -11.37 -11.03
CA PRO A 51 -16.90 -10.99 -9.62
C PRO A 51 -15.99 -11.83 -8.72
N LEU A 52 -15.92 -11.47 -7.45
CA LEU A 52 -15.34 -12.32 -6.41
C LEU A 52 -16.20 -13.57 -6.21
N ASN A 53 -15.54 -14.72 -5.97
CA ASN A 53 -16.23 -15.94 -5.54
C ASN A 53 -16.33 -15.99 -4.00
N LYS A 54 -16.96 -17.06 -3.45
CA LYS A 54 -17.14 -17.26 -2.00
C LYS A 54 -15.84 -17.16 -1.22
N ARG A 55 -14.73 -17.70 -1.76
CA ARG A 55 -13.41 -17.59 -1.13
C ARG A 55 -12.90 -16.15 -1.13
N GLY A 56 -13.05 -15.43 -2.25
CA GLY A 56 -12.64 -14.02 -2.33
C GLY A 56 -13.42 -13.12 -1.37
N MET A 57 -14.74 -13.35 -1.26
CA MET A 57 -15.61 -12.64 -0.32
C MET A 57 -15.27 -12.89 1.15
N ARG A 58 -14.67 -14.04 1.47
CA ARG A 58 -14.16 -14.36 2.80
C ARG A 58 -12.76 -13.77 3.05
N ASP A 59 -11.86 -13.92 2.08
CA ASP A 59 -10.44 -13.59 2.25
C ASP A 59 -10.19 -12.07 2.27
N ALA A 60 -10.97 -11.29 1.49
CA ALA A 60 -10.80 -9.83 1.41
C ALA A 60 -11.08 -9.11 2.75
N PRO A 61 -12.22 -9.31 3.44
CA PRO A 61 -12.46 -8.67 4.73
C PRO A 61 -11.46 -9.14 5.80
N ASN A 62 -11.11 -10.44 5.83
CA ASN A 62 -10.15 -10.98 6.79
C ASN A 62 -8.76 -10.33 6.62
N MET A 63 -8.32 -10.11 5.39
CA MET A 63 -7.05 -9.43 5.13
C MET A 63 -7.13 -7.95 5.52
N GLY A 64 -8.22 -7.27 5.17
CA GLY A 64 -8.46 -5.88 5.58
C GLY A 64 -8.41 -5.70 7.10
N GLU A 65 -9.06 -6.62 7.86
CA GLU A 65 -9.04 -6.62 9.32
C GLU A 65 -7.61 -6.82 9.90
N ARG A 66 -6.83 -7.72 9.29
CA ARG A 66 -5.41 -7.93 9.68
C ARG A 66 -4.57 -6.68 9.47
N LEU A 67 -4.78 -5.97 8.36
CA LEU A 67 -4.12 -4.70 8.08
C LEU A 67 -4.57 -3.61 9.06
N ALA A 68 -5.87 -3.54 9.38
CA ALA A 68 -6.41 -2.59 10.37
C ALA A 68 -5.80 -2.82 11.76
N LYS A 69 -5.63 -4.07 12.19
CA LYS A 69 -4.94 -4.42 13.46
C LYS A 69 -3.48 -3.98 13.50
N ARG A 70 -2.85 -3.77 12.34
CA ARG A 70 -1.49 -3.23 12.19
C ARG A 70 -1.47 -1.71 12.02
N ASP A 71 -2.59 -1.03 12.22
CA ASP A 71 -2.77 0.43 12.03
C ASP A 71 -2.38 0.92 10.61
N VAL A 72 -2.64 0.09 9.59
CA VAL A 72 -2.43 0.47 8.19
C VAL A 72 -3.49 1.48 7.79
N LYS A 73 -3.05 2.68 7.38
CA LYS A 73 -3.92 3.79 6.97
C LYS A 73 -3.37 4.37 5.67
N PRO A 74 -3.79 3.90 4.51
CA PRO A 74 -3.36 4.46 3.23
C PRO A 74 -3.90 5.88 3.06
N ASP A 75 -3.07 6.77 2.49
CA ASP A 75 -3.46 8.13 2.13
C ASP A 75 -4.07 8.18 0.73
N LEU A 76 -3.83 7.13 -0.08
CA LEU A 76 -4.36 6.96 -1.42
C LEU A 76 -4.57 5.47 -1.70
N ILE A 77 -5.74 5.14 -2.24
CA ILE A 77 -6.07 3.80 -2.74
C ILE A 77 -6.27 3.89 -4.25
N LEU A 78 -5.49 3.10 -5.00
CA LEU A 78 -5.61 2.94 -6.44
C LEU A 78 -6.13 1.55 -6.78
N SER A 79 -7.04 1.42 -7.73
CA SER A 79 -7.55 0.13 -8.17
C SER A 79 -7.62 0.01 -9.67
N SER A 80 -7.29 -1.18 -10.17
CA SER A 80 -7.67 -1.61 -11.50
C SER A 80 -9.21 -1.57 -11.67
N PRO A 81 -9.73 -1.26 -12.87
CA PRO A 81 -11.16 -1.21 -13.15
C PRO A 81 -11.85 -2.58 -13.14
N ALA A 82 -11.11 -3.70 -13.12
CA ALA A 82 -11.72 -5.02 -13.08
C ALA A 82 -12.53 -5.21 -11.79
N ILE A 83 -13.78 -5.69 -11.89
CA ILE A 83 -14.73 -5.82 -10.77
C ILE A 83 -14.10 -6.52 -9.57
N ARG A 84 -13.33 -7.61 -9.79
CA ARG A 84 -12.64 -8.35 -8.72
C ARG A 84 -11.61 -7.51 -7.97
N ALA A 85 -10.92 -6.60 -8.64
CA ALA A 85 -9.92 -5.73 -8.01
C ALA A 85 -10.61 -4.59 -7.24
N LEU A 86 -11.58 -3.93 -7.88
CA LEU A 86 -12.35 -2.85 -7.26
C LEU A 86 -13.12 -3.35 -6.04
N ALA A 87 -13.84 -4.47 -6.14
CA ALA A 87 -14.54 -5.08 -5.00
C ALA A 87 -13.58 -5.45 -3.85
N THR A 88 -12.36 -5.94 -4.16
CA THR A 88 -11.35 -6.19 -3.12
C THR A 88 -10.92 -4.89 -2.44
N ALA A 89 -10.69 -3.82 -3.23
CA ALA A 89 -10.30 -2.51 -2.72
C ALA A 89 -11.39 -1.90 -1.82
N GLU A 90 -12.65 -1.95 -2.25
CA GLU A 90 -13.80 -1.44 -1.49
C GLU A 90 -13.99 -2.17 -0.14
N ILE A 91 -13.87 -3.51 -0.16
CA ILE A 91 -13.97 -4.32 1.06
C ILE A 91 -12.84 -3.96 2.03
N MET A 92 -11.59 -3.88 1.55
CA MET A 92 -10.46 -3.53 2.40
C MET A 92 -10.50 -2.08 2.87
N ALA A 93 -10.91 -1.13 2.03
CA ALA A 93 -11.07 0.28 2.39
C ALA A 93 -12.04 0.44 3.59
N LYS A 94 -13.18 -0.26 3.57
CA LYS A 94 -14.14 -0.27 4.70
C LYS A 94 -13.51 -0.78 5.99
N GLN A 95 -12.71 -1.85 5.94
CA GLN A 95 -12.01 -2.39 7.11
C GLN A 95 -10.94 -1.44 7.66
N LEU A 96 -10.33 -0.64 6.77
CA LEU A 96 -9.29 0.33 7.11
C LEU A 96 -9.86 1.70 7.53
N GLY A 97 -11.20 1.87 7.51
CA GLY A 97 -11.85 3.15 7.79
C GLY A 97 -11.62 4.22 6.72
N CYS A 98 -11.38 3.79 5.47
CA CYS A 98 -11.24 4.68 4.32
C CYS A 98 -12.57 4.80 3.56
N GLU A 99 -12.84 5.99 3.02
CA GLU A 99 -14.04 6.22 2.22
C GLU A 99 -13.94 5.53 0.86
N VAL A 100 -14.92 4.69 0.53
CA VAL A 100 -14.94 3.93 -0.74
C VAL A 100 -14.99 4.87 -1.96
N LYS A 101 -15.65 6.02 -1.82
CA LYS A 101 -15.75 7.03 -2.89
C LYS A 101 -14.40 7.67 -3.27
N ASP A 102 -13.41 7.58 -2.37
CA ASP A 102 -12.07 8.16 -2.57
C ASP A 102 -11.11 7.16 -3.24
N ILE A 103 -11.58 5.96 -3.58
CA ILE A 103 -10.80 5.00 -4.38
C ILE A 103 -10.67 5.54 -5.79
N VAL A 104 -9.43 5.73 -6.23
CA VAL A 104 -9.11 6.15 -7.60
C VAL A 104 -8.99 4.93 -8.49
N VAL A 105 -9.83 4.84 -9.51
CA VAL A 105 -9.78 3.79 -10.52
C VAL A 105 -8.86 4.23 -11.66
N ASP A 106 -7.80 3.46 -11.91
CA ASP A 106 -6.87 3.73 -13.02
C ASP A 106 -6.86 2.56 -14.01
N ASN A 107 -7.27 2.83 -15.24
CA ASN A 107 -7.35 1.83 -16.30
C ASN A 107 -6.01 1.19 -16.65
N ARG A 108 -4.90 1.89 -16.42
CA ARG A 108 -3.54 1.41 -16.66
C ARG A 108 -3.15 0.26 -15.76
N LEU A 109 -3.86 0.04 -14.65
CA LEU A 109 -3.59 -1.06 -13.71
C LEU A 109 -4.20 -2.40 -14.16
N TYR A 110 -4.99 -2.42 -15.24
CA TYR A 110 -5.56 -3.65 -15.79
C TYR A 110 -4.60 -4.31 -16.76
N ALA A 111 -4.25 -5.58 -16.50
CA ALA A 111 -3.28 -6.36 -17.28
C ALA A 111 -1.91 -5.66 -17.43
N ALA A 112 -1.56 -4.81 -16.48
CA ALA A 112 -0.31 -4.05 -16.46
C ALA A 112 0.90 -4.98 -16.24
N SER A 113 2.00 -4.67 -16.92
CA SER A 113 3.32 -5.20 -16.62
C SER A 113 3.90 -4.57 -15.35
N ASP A 114 5.03 -5.08 -14.86
CA ASP A 114 5.76 -4.46 -13.74
C ASP A 114 6.27 -3.04 -14.09
N ASP A 115 6.67 -2.81 -15.34
CA ASP A 115 7.09 -1.49 -15.82
C ASP A 115 5.93 -0.50 -15.87
N ASP A 116 4.73 -0.91 -16.34
CA ASP A 116 3.53 -0.07 -16.34
C ASP A 116 3.12 0.32 -14.91
N LEU A 117 3.10 -0.65 -13.99
CA LEU A 117 2.80 -0.41 -12.58
C LEU A 117 3.80 0.56 -11.95
N LEU A 118 5.09 0.37 -12.25
CA LEU A 118 6.16 1.23 -11.74
C LEU A 118 6.06 2.64 -12.32
N ALA A 119 5.66 2.79 -13.58
CA ALA A 119 5.41 4.09 -14.21
C ALA A 119 4.29 4.83 -13.48
N VAL A 120 3.13 4.17 -13.27
CA VAL A 120 2.00 4.75 -12.52
C VAL A 120 2.45 5.19 -11.12
N ILE A 121 3.20 4.35 -10.39
CA ILE A 121 3.69 4.68 -9.05
C ILE A 121 4.62 5.90 -9.07
N ARG A 122 5.51 6.00 -10.07
CA ARG A 122 6.47 7.12 -10.17
C ARG A 122 5.85 8.44 -10.57
N GLU A 123 4.68 8.42 -11.20
CA GLU A 123 3.89 9.60 -11.57
C GLU A 123 3.06 10.15 -10.40
N LEU A 124 2.95 9.43 -9.30
CA LEU A 124 2.22 9.90 -8.12
C LEU A 124 2.85 11.18 -7.58
N GLY A 125 2.01 12.15 -7.28
CA GLY A 125 2.44 13.35 -6.57
C GLY A 125 2.97 13.00 -5.17
N ASP A 126 3.86 13.80 -4.64
CA ASP A 126 4.56 13.49 -3.38
C ASP A 126 3.72 13.72 -2.10
N LYS A 127 2.48 14.20 -2.24
CA LYS A 127 1.58 14.42 -1.09
C LYS A 127 1.23 13.12 -0.34
N PRO A 128 0.73 12.03 -0.98
CA PRO A 128 0.45 10.78 -0.29
C PRO A 128 1.76 10.13 0.18
N LYS A 129 1.80 9.68 1.43
CA LYS A 129 2.94 8.96 2.01
C LYS A 129 2.74 7.44 1.93
N ARG A 130 1.50 6.99 2.01
CA ARG A 130 1.11 5.58 2.00
C ARG A 130 0.12 5.35 0.87
N VAL A 131 0.50 4.55 -0.10
CA VAL A 131 -0.31 4.23 -1.27
C VAL A 131 -0.60 2.73 -1.31
N MET A 132 -1.86 2.37 -1.50
CA MET A 132 -2.30 1.00 -1.66
C MET A 132 -2.82 0.79 -3.07
N LEU A 133 -2.24 -0.15 -3.82
CA LEU A 133 -2.51 -0.40 -5.23
C LEU A 133 -3.07 -1.82 -5.40
N PHE A 134 -4.27 -1.91 -5.95
CA PHE A 134 -4.97 -3.16 -6.24
C PHE A 134 -4.86 -3.53 -7.73
N GLY A 135 -4.34 -4.72 -8.01
CA GLY A 135 -4.10 -5.15 -9.39
C GLY A 135 -4.04 -6.66 -9.56
N HIS A 136 -3.28 -7.09 -10.54
CA HIS A 136 -3.27 -8.46 -11.07
C HIS A 136 -1.85 -9.01 -11.24
N ASN A 137 -1.73 -10.35 -11.23
CA ASN A 137 -0.55 -11.02 -11.76
C ASN A 137 -0.68 -11.16 -13.30
N PRO A 138 0.46 -11.25 -14.03
CA PRO A 138 1.82 -11.40 -13.48
C PRO A 138 2.45 -10.11 -12.96
N GLY A 139 2.10 -8.94 -13.49
CA GLY A 139 2.80 -7.69 -13.22
C GLY A 139 3.00 -7.35 -11.74
N LEU A 140 2.01 -7.60 -10.86
CA LEU A 140 2.20 -7.38 -9.41
C LEU A 140 3.26 -8.29 -8.81
N ALA A 141 3.30 -9.58 -9.20
CA ALA A 141 4.30 -10.52 -8.69
C ALA A 141 5.70 -10.14 -9.20
N GLU A 142 5.82 -9.76 -10.48
CA GLU A 142 7.06 -9.32 -11.11
C GLU A 142 7.58 -8.03 -10.45
N LEU A 143 6.70 -7.04 -10.22
CA LEU A 143 7.08 -5.83 -9.52
C LEU A 143 7.50 -6.11 -8.07
N ALA A 144 6.75 -6.95 -7.35
CA ALA A 144 7.11 -7.32 -5.98
C ALA A 144 8.48 -8.01 -5.92
N GLN A 145 8.76 -8.93 -6.86
CA GLN A 145 10.06 -9.60 -6.99
C GLN A 145 11.18 -8.62 -7.35
N ARG A 146 10.93 -7.67 -8.24
CA ARG A 146 11.88 -6.61 -8.63
C ARG A 146 12.25 -5.71 -7.45
N LEU A 147 11.25 -5.34 -6.62
CA LEU A 147 11.47 -4.52 -5.43
C LEU A 147 12.12 -5.31 -4.29
N SER A 148 11.83 -6.63 -4.19
CA SER A 148 12.45 -7.50 -3.20
C SER A 148 12.48 -8.95 -3.67
N SER A 149 13.68 -9.51 -3.85
CA SER A 149 13.88 -10.91 -4.21
C SER A 149 13.30 -11.93 -3.21
N LYS A 150 12.82 -11.47 -2.05
CA LYS A 150 12.17 -12.31 -1.03
C LYS A 150 10.73 -12.69 -1.39
N ILE A 151 10.09 -11.94 -2.32
CA ILE A 151 8.71 -12.18 -2.75
C ILE A 151 8.77 -12.73 -4.17
N THR A 152 8.50 -14.01 -4.33
CA THR A 152 8.56 -14.72 -5.63
C THR A 152 7.19 -15.00 -6.22
N ASP A 153 6.12 -14.87 -5.43
CA ASP A 153 4.74 -15.03 -5.87
C ASP A 153 3.80 -14.18 -5.02
N MET A 154 2.72 -13.74 -5.64
CA MET A 154 1.62 -13.04 -4.97
C MET A 154 0.32 -13.82 -5.18
N PRO A 155 -0.07 -14.73 -4.29
CA PRO A 155 -1.37 -15.41 -4.36
C PRO A 155 -2.53 -14.40 -4.24
N THR A 156 -3.73 -14.79 -4.68
CA THR A 156 -4.92 -13.93 -4.56
C THR A 156 -5.12 -13.43 -3.14
N CYS A 157 -5.44 -12.14 -3.00
CA CYS A 157 -5.59 -11.43 -1.75
C CYS A 157 -4.29 -11.27 -0.93
N ALA A 158 -3.10 -11.54 -1.51
CA ALA A 158 -1.83 -11.23 -0.86
C ALA A 158 -1.56 -9.73 -0.87
N VAL A 159 -0.83 -9.28 0.14
CA VAL A 159 -0.39 -7.90 0.33
C VAL A 159 1.13 -7.90 0.51
N ALA A 160 1.84 -7.15 -0.32
CA ALA A 160 3.25 -6.87 -0.19
C ALA A 160 3.43 -5.40 0.20
N GLU A 161 4.07 -5.16 1.34
CA GLU A 161 4.35 -3.82 1.87
C GLU A 161 5.83 -3.50 1.67
N PHE A 162 6.11 -2.34 1.08
CA PHE A 162 7.45 -1.82 0.86
C PHE A 162 7.56 -0.41 1.43
N ALA A 163 8.45 -0.22 2.39
CA ALA A 163 8.76 1.10 2.92
C ALA A 163 10.10 1.61 2.37
N PHE A 164 10.10 2.80 1.78
CA PHE A 164 11.26 3.41 1.14
C PHE A 164 11.68 4.66 1.91
N ASP A 165 12.98 4.81 2.16
CA ASP A 165 13.55 6.05 2.73
C ASP A 165 13.70 7.09 1.62
N THR A 166 12.57 7.66 1.22
CA THR A 166 12.50 8.69 0.17
C THR A 166 11.35 9.65 0.39
N LYS A 167 11.48 10.86 -0.14
CA LYS A 167 10.42 11.87 -0.19
C LYS A 167 9.56 11.76 -1.44
N SER A 168 10.07 11.16 -2.51
CA SER A 168 9.41 11.14 -3.81
C SER A 168 9.13 9.73 -4.33
N TRP A 169 7.92 9.54 -4.85
CA TRP A 169 7.53 8.32 -5.54
C TRP A 169 8.35 8.04 -6.79
N SER A 170 8.89 9.08 -7.44
CA SER A 170 9.77 8.94 -8.61
C SER A 170 11.04 8.13 -8.33
N ASN A 171 11.41 7.92 -7.06
CA ASN A 171 12.58 7.15 -6.64
C ASN A 171 12.27 5.67 -6.37
N VAL A 172 11.01 5.26 -6.39
CA VAL A 172 10.63 3.85 -6.20
C VAL A 172 11.22 3.00 -7.32
N GLY A 173 11.84 1.88 -6.94
CA GLY A 173 12.56 0.98 -7.85
C GLY A 173 13.97 1.42 -8.25
N LYS A 174 14.43 2.63 -7.87
CA LYS A 174 15.83 3.07 -8.03
C LYS A 174 16.71 2.65 -6.86
N GLN A 175 16.10 2.38 -5.72
CA GLN A 175 16.76 1.91 -4.51
C GLN A 175 15.96 0.77 -3.89
N ARG A 176 16.61 -0.04 -3.07
CA ARG A 176 15.92 -1.11 -2.33
C ARG A 176 15.05 -0.52 -1.23
N PRO A 177 13.89 -1.11 -0.92
CA PRO A 177 13.09 -0.71 0.22
C PRO A 177 13.86 -0.95 1.53
N ALA A 178 13.70 -0.05 2.49
CA ALA A 178 14.28 -0.16 3.83
C ALA A 178 13.58 -1.26 4.67
N ARG A 179 12.29 -1.51 4.40
CA ARG A 179 11.51 -2.58 5.04
C ARG A 179 10.59 -3.23 4.02
N VAL A 180 10.46 -4.55 4.12
CA VAL A 180 9.55 -5.35 3.31
C VAL A 180 8.78 -6.29 4.22
N GLU A 181 7.45 -6.28 4.09
CA GLU A 181 6.57 -7.23 4.77
C GLU A 181 5.66 -7.89 3.73
N PHE A 182 5.29 -9.13 3.99
CA PHE A 182 4.44 -9.90 3.09
C PHE A 182 3.39 -10.65 3.89
N ASP A 183 2.14 -10.49 3.48
CA ASP A 183 1.01 -11.18 4.08
C ASP A 183 0.13 -11.82 3.01
N ARG A 184 -0.43 -12.98 3.33
CA ARG A 184 -1.31 -13.75 2.44
C ARG A 184 -2.38 -14.47 3.24
N PRO A 185 -3.55 -14.75 2.63
CA PRO A 185 -4.56 -15.58 3.29
C PRO A 185 -3.96 -16.90 3.73
N LYS A 186 -4.28 -17.33 4.97
CA LYS A 186 -3.92 -18.68 5.43
C LYS A 186 -4.62 -19.69 4.50
N ARG A 187 -3.90 -20.73 4.11
CA ARG A 187 -4.55 -21.89 3.48
C ARG A 187 -5.46 -22.53 4.53
N PRO A 188 -6.70 -22.93 4.13
CA PRO A 188 -7.55 -23.70 5.04
C PRO A 188 -6.90 -25.02 5.42
#